data_ba6581dd51c0fbc818b7686a156dc349
#
_entry.id   ba6581dd51c0fbc818b7686a156dc349
#
_cell.length_a   1.000
_cell.length_b   1.000
_cell.length_c   1.000
_cell.angle_alpha   90.00
_cell.angle_beta   90.00
_cell.angle_gamma   90.00
#
_symmetry.space_group_name_H-M   'P 1'
#
loop_
_entity.id
_entity.type
_entity.pdbx_description
1 polymer ?
#
loop_
_entity_poly.entity_id
_entity_poly.type
_entity_poly.pdbx_seq_one_letter_code
_entity_poly.pdbx_strand_id
1 'polypeptide(L)'
;MTGLIEQEPYLRIKKMFDEKKFDEIIVYCKKLLVKDPKNKIALQNISTAYNIVGGYHDAIQSSNKMLEIDKNDEFALKNKMFANEKLENHNEVLKCCEQILVKNKDDVDTLIGKGIALNKTGKHDDAISAYKQVLNIDSRNVDSLLNLAITYNYLQKYTDAIDYYDKVQDLTQKFSNIPFEKSKAFKALGKTDDAFLAAQGIRLQEAESIKANAKLKNSSVQHVYELKRFYELSRLKDNDSD
;
A
#
# COMPACT_ATOMS: atom_id res chain seq x y z
N MET A 1 15.08 -43.44 -2.49
CA MET A 1 14.22 -43.26 -1.27
C MET A 1 14.51 -41.95 -0.48
N THR A 2 15.66 -41.32 -0.66
CA THR A 2 16.01 -40.05 0.03
C THR A 2 15.15 -38.85 -0.35
N GLY A 3 14.70 -38.76 -1.60
CA GLY A 3 13.89 -37.59 -2.05
C GLY A 3 12.44 -37.53 -1.52
N LEU A 4 11.86 -38.63 -1.06
CA LEU A 4 10.50 -38.67 -0.49
C LEU A 4 10.46 -38.21 0.98
N ILE A 5 11.55 -38.46 1.72
CA ILE A 5 11.65 -38.10 3.15
C ILE A 5 11.86 -36.59 3.33
N GLU A 6 12.51 -35.90 2.37
CA GLU A 6 12.70 -34.46 2.39
C GLU A 6 11.45 -33.67 1.97
N GLN A 7 10.54 -34.26 1.20
CA GLN A 7 9.30 -33.64 0.76
C GLN A 7 8.18 -33.69 1.82
N GLU A 8 8.21 -34.61 2.75
CA GLU A 8 7.17 -34.81 3.77
C GLU A 8 6.95 -33.57 4.67
N PRO A 9 7.99 -32.91 5.22
CA PRO A 9 7.80 -31.71 6.04
C PRO A 9 7.20 -30.55 5.26
N TYR A 10 7.63 -30.35 4.01
CA TYR A 10 7.13 -29.28 3.14
C TYR A 10 5.64 -29.47 2.82
N LEU A 11 5.22 -30.64 2.39
CA LEU A 11 3.83 -30.95 2.05
C LEU A 11 2.92 -30.81 3.27
N ARG A 12 3.39 -31.23 4.44
CA ARG A 12 2.66 -31.09 5.69
C ARG A 12 2.47 -29.62 6.09
N ILE A 13 3.52 -28.82 6.02
CA ILE A 13 3.45 -27.38 6.31
C ILE A 13 2.53 -26.69 5.32
N LYS A 14 2.64 -26.99 4.01
CA LYS A 14 1.76 -26.44 2.98
C LYS A 14 0.29 -26.70 3.30
N LYS A 15 -0.06 -27.95 3.62
CA LYS A 15 -1.43 -28.31 4.03
C LYS A 15 -1.90 -27.51 5.23
N MET A 16 -1.04 -27.32 6.25
CA MET A 16 -1.39 -26.50 7.42
C MET A 16 -1.58 -25.03 7.07
N PHE A 17 -0.84 -24.48 6.09
CA PHE A 17 -1.08 -23.12 5.57
C PHE A 17 -2.44 -23.02 4.86
N ASP A 18 -2.78 -23.98 4.00
CA ASP A 18 -4.05 -24.04 3.29
C ASP A 18 -5.25 -24.11 4.28
N GLU A 19 -5.06 -24.83 5.40
CA GLU A 19 -6.03 -24.94 6.48
C GLU A 19 -5.96 -23.78 7.50
N LYS A 20 -5.08 -22.78 7.30
CA LYS A 20 -4.82 -21.62 8.20
C LYS A 20 -4.45 -22.00 9.64
N LYS A 21 -3.80 -23.13 9.83
CA LYS A 21 -3.39 -23.68 11.14
C LYS A 21 -2.01 -23.15 11.57
N PHE A 22 -1.91 -21.83 11.73
CA PHE A 22 -0.61 -21.18 11.95
C PHE A 22 0.07 -21.58 13.27
N ASP A 23 -0.68 -21.80 14.33
CA ASP A 23 -0.13 -22.28 15.61
C ASP A 23 0.43 -23.72 15.48
N GLU A 24 -0.23 -24.59 14.72
CA GLU A 24 0.28 -25.93 14.45
C GLU A 24 1.58 -25.87 13.62
N ILE A 25 1.69 -24.94 12.66
CA ILE A 25 2.94 -24.70 11.91
C ILE A 25 4.07 -24.31 12.86
N ILE A 26 3.81 -23.36 13.77
CA ILE A 26 4.80 -22.91 14.75
C ILE A 26 5.29 -24.10 15.61
N VAL A 27 4.37 -24.88 16.14
CA VAL A 27 4.72 -26.06 16.96
C VAL A 27 5.50 -27.09 16.16
N TYR A 28 5.09 -27.36 14.92
CA TYR A 28 5.76 -28.32 14.05
C TYR A 28 7.17 -27.86 13.67
N CYS A 29 7.32 -26.60 13.25
CA CYS A 29 8.62 -26.03 12.89
C CYS A 29 9.56 -26.00 14.11
N LYS A 30 9.08 -25.66 15.32
CA LYS A 30 9.90 -25.77 16.55
C LYS A 30 10.45 -27.16 16.76
N LYS A 31 9.66 -28.22 16.52
CA LYS A 31 10.12 -29.60 16.62
C LYS A 31 11.21 -29.92 15.59
N LEU A 32 11.10 -29.40 14.37
CA LEU A 32 12.14 -29.56 13.34
C LEU A 32 13.43 -28.83 13.75
N LEU A 33 13.31 -27.62 14.30
CA LEU A 33 14.46 -26.80 14.72
C LEU A 33 15.18 -27.36 15.97
N VAL A 34 14.52 -28.17 16.80
CA VAL A 34 15.19 -28.91 17.88
C VAL A 34 16.15 -29.99 17.30
N LYS A 35 15.76 -30.61 16.18
CA LYS A 35 16.58 -31.61 15.49
C LYS A 35 17.68 -31.01 14.64
N ASP A 36 17.35 -29.94 13.93
CA ASP A 36 18.25 -29.19 13.07
C ASP A 36 18.00 -27.67 13.22
N PRO A 37 18.78 -26.98 14.06
CA PRO A 37 18.63 -25.54 14.31
C PRO A 37 18.81 -24.64 13.07
N LYS A 38 19.45 -25.17 12.01
CA LYS A 38 19.67 -24.47 10.73
C LYS A 38 18.72 -24.92 9.63
N ASN A 39 17.68 -25.67 9.95
CA ASN A 39 16.69 -26.11 8.98
C ASN A 39 16.00 -24.91 8.31
N LYS A 40 16.40 -24.62 7.09
CA LYS A 40 15.95 -23.44 6.34
C LYS A 40 14.44 -23.46 6.13
N ILE A 41 13.85 -24.61 5.78
CA ILE A 41 12.41 -24.76 5.57
C ILE A 41 11.64 -24.42 6.85
N ALA A 42 12.10 -24.93 7.99
CA ALA A 42 11.47 -24.66 9.28
C ALA A 42 11.59 -23.18 9.67
N LEU A 43 12.77 -22.57 9.48
CA LEU A 43 13.01 -21.14 9.78
C LEU A 43 12.14 -20.22 8.91
N GLN A 44 12.01 -20.50 7.61
CA GLN A 44 11.16 -19.75 6.70
C GLN A 44 9.70 -19.79 7.13
N ASN A 45 9.19 -20.99 7.33
CA ASN A 45 7.77 -21.18 7.61
C ASN A 45 7.37 -20.70 9.01
N ILE A 46 8.23 -20.85 10.02
CA ILE A 46 7.95 -20.34 11.36
C ILE A 46 7.98 -18.81 11.39
N SER A 47 8.91 -18.17 10.65
CA SER A 47 8.97 -16.72 10.51
C SER A 47 7.69 -16.16 9.89
N THR A 48 7.21 -16.81 8.80
CA THR A 48 5.97 -16.43 8.15
C THR A 48 4.75 -16.63 9.06
N ALA A 49 4.67 -17.79 9.73
CA ALA A 49 3.57 -18.07 10.64
C ALA A 49 3.51 -17.06 11.80
N TYR A 50 4.66 -16.72 12.39
CA TYR A 50 4.73 -15.67 13.40
C TYR A 50 4.28 -14.30 12.89
N ASN A 51 4.68 -13.91 11.68
CA ASN A 51 4.21 -12.66 11.07
C ASN A 51 2.68 -12.63 10.91
N ILE A 52 2.07 -13.76 10.55
CA ILE A 52 0.62 -13.85 10.36
C ILE A 52 -0.13 -13.76 11.70
N VAL A 53 0.37 -14.40 12.75
CA VAL A 53 -0.29 -14.39 14.07
C VAL A 53 0.09 -13.18 14.94
N GLY A 54 0.91 -12.25 14.40
CA GLY A 54 1.33 -11.05 15.13
C GLY A 54 2.52 -11.23 16.08
N GLY A 55 3.19 -12.38 16.04
CA GLY A 55 4.40 -12.67 16.81
C GLY A 55 5.66 -12.04 16.20
N TYR A 56 5.66 -10.73 15.99
CA TYR A 56 6.68 -10.03 15.20
C TYR A 56 8.10 -10.16 15.75
N HIS A 57 8.28 -10.17 17.07
CA HIS A 57 9.60 -10.38 17.68
C HIS A 57 10.16 -11.77 17.37
N ASP A 58 9.32 -12.81 17.44
CA ASP A 58 9.72 -14.19 17.10
C ASP A 58 9.98 -14.34 15.61
N ALA A 59 9.22 -13.64 14.76
CA ALA A 59 9.46 -13.58 13.32
C ALA A 59 10.84 -12.98 13.00
N ILE A 60 11.20 -11.85 13.66
CA ILE A 60 12.53 -11.23 13.53
C ILE A 60 13.63 -12.18 13.99
N GLN A 61 13.44 -12.86 15.12
CA GLN A 61 14.43 -13.81 15.64
C GLN A 61 14.67 -14.98 14.65
N SER A 62 13.57 -15.51 14.09
CA SER A 62 13.65 -16.59 13.10
C SER A 62 14.32 -16.14 11.80
N SER A 63 13.99 -14.93 11.34
CA SER A 63 14.63 -14.30 10.18
C SER A 63 16.12 -14.04 10.41
N ASN A 64 16.51 -13.58 11.60
CA ASN A 64 17.93 -13.37 11.95
C ASN A 64 18.72 -14.67 11.87
N LYS A 65 18.17 -15.81 12.36
CA LYS A 65 18.83 -17.12 12.23
C LYS A 65 19.03 -17.53 10.77
N MET A 66 18.10 -17.18 9.88
CA MET A 66 18.31 -17.39 8.44
C MET A 66 19.42 -16.50 7.89
N LEU A 67 19.48 -15.24 8.33
CA LEU A 67 20.52 -14.29 7.91
C LEU A 67 21.91 -14.62 8.47
N GLU A 68 22.00 -15.41 9.55
CA GLU A 68 23.27 -16.01 10.01
C GLU A 68 23.76 -17.09 9.05
N ILE A 69 22.85 -17.77 8.33
CA ILE A 69 23.19 -18.80 7.33
C ILE A 69 23.53 -18.14 5.99
N ASP A 70 22.68 -17.22 5.54
CA ASP A 70 22.87 -16.42 4.33
C ASP A 70 22.48 -14.97 4.61
N LYS A 71 23.47 -14.11 4.74
CA LYS A 71 23.29 -12.67 5.05
C LYS A 71 22.40 -11.93 4.05
N ASN A 72 22.28 -12.46 2.84
CA ASN A 72 21.53 -11.87 1.75
C ASN A 72 20.29 -12.70 1.37
N ASP A 73 19.78 -13.54 2.29
CA ASP A 73 18.54 -14.26 2.07
C ASP A 73 17.36 -13.27 1.96
N GLU A 74 16.88 -13.08 0.74
CA GLU A 74 15.83 -12.10 0.46
C GLU A 74 14.53 -12.40 1.19
N PHE A 75 14.18 -13.69 1.33
CA PHE A 75 12.98 -14.09 2.05
C PHE A 75 13.07 -13.70 3.54
N ALA A 76 14.23 -13.95 4.16
CA ALA A 76 14.47 -13.54 5.55
C ALA A 76 14.44 -12.03 5.73
N LEU A 77 15.06 -11.29 4.80
CA LEU A 77 15.02 -9.82 4.81
C LEU A 77 13.59 -9.28 4.67
N LYS A 78 12.78 -9.82 3.75
CA LYS A 78 11.37 -9.42 3.56
C LYS A 78 10.51 -9.73 4.79
N ASN A 79 10.65 -10.90 5.40
CA ASN A 79 9.94 -11.24 6.64
C ASN A 79 10.34 -10.34 7.81
N LYS A 80 11.65 -10.06 7.94
CA LYS A 80 12.18 -9.15 8.96
C LYS A 80 11.70 -7.71 8.73
N MET A 81 11.68 -7.26 7.49
CA MET A 81 11.17 -5.96 7.08
C MET A 81 9.70 -5.80 7.47
N PHE A 82 8.85 -6.78 7.11
CA PHE A 82 7.43 -6.76 7.47
C PHE A 82 7.20 -6.72 8.98
N ALA A 83 7.91 -7.56 9.74
CA ALA A 83 7.79 -7.57 11.21
C ALA A 83 8.20 -6.22 11.83
N ASN A 84 9.31 -5.63 11.35
CA ASN A 84 9.76 -4.31 11.82
C ASN A 84 8.80 -3.19 11.43
N GLU A 85 8.15 -3.28 10.25
CA GLU A 85 7.09 -2.35 9.86
C GLU A 85 5.93 -2.37 10.86
N LYS A 86 5.46 -3.57 11.25
CA LYS A 86 4.39 -3.74 12.23
C LYS A 86 4.77 -3.25 13.64
N LEU A 87 6.05 -3.30 13.98
CA LEU A 87 6.60 -2.76 15.24
C LEU A 87 7.00 -1.28 15.14
N GLU A 88 6.76 -0.63 14.00
CA GLU A 88 7.14 0.76 13.72
C GLU A 88 8.66 1.03 13.84
N ASN A 89 9.49 0.00 13.69
CA ASN A 89 10.95 0.09 13.70
C ASN A 89 11.48 0.55 12.34
N HIS A 90 11.12 1.77 11.93
CA HIS A 90 11.36 2.27 10.57
C HIS A 90 12.83 2.25 10.15
N ASN A 91 13.78 2.48 11.08
CA ASN A 91 15.21 2.40 10.76
C ASN A 91 15.65 0.96 10.39
N GLU A 92 15.11 -0.06 11.04
CA GLU A 92 15.39 -1.46 10.68
C GLU A 92 14.73 -1.85 9.36
N VAL A 93 13.53 -1.31 9.07
CA VAL A 93 12.89 -1.45 7.76
C VAL A 93 13.82 -0.90 6.66
N LEU A 94 14.37 0.31 6.83
CA LEU A 94 15.29 0.92 5.85
C LEU A 94 16.53 0.06 5.61
N LYS A 95 17.14 -0.50 6.67
CA LYS A 95 18.29 -1.40 6.53
C LYS A 95 17.95 -2.66 5.71
N CYS A 96 16.79 -3.27 5.97
CA CYS A 96 16.34 -4.42 5.18
C CYS A 96 16.11 -4.03 3.71
N CYS A 97 15.46 -2.89 3.44
CA CYS A 97 15.24 -2.38 2.09
C CYS A 97 16.57 -2.17 1.34
N GLU A 98 17.55 -1.55 1.98
CA GLU A 98 18.87 -1.32 1.38
C GLU A 98 19.53 -2.64 0.96
N GLN A 99 19.50 -3.66 1.82
CA GLN A 99 20.07 -4.97 1.51
C GLN A 99 19.36 -5.67 0.36
N ILE A 100 18.02 -5.62 0.31
CA ILE A 100 17.23 -6.22 -0.78
C ILE A 100 17.51 -5.49 -2.10
N LEU A 101 17.52 -4.16 -2.10
CA LEU A 101 17.70 -3.34 -3.30
C LEU A 101 19.12 -3.38 -3.89
N VAL A 102 20.12 -3.85 -3.14
CA VAL A 102 21.45 -4.14 -3.70
C VAL A 102 21.38 -5.25 -4.75
N LYS A 103 20.53 -6.28 -4.52
CA LYS A 103 20.36 -7.41 -5.45
C LYS A 103 19.31 -7.13 -6.52
N ASN A 104 18.20 -6.56 -6.11
CA ASN A 104 17.06 -6.26 -6.98
C ASN A 104 16.66 -4.79 -6.82
N LYS A 105 17.24 -3.94 -7.64
CA LYS A 105 17.02 -2.48 -7.59
C LYS A 105 15.57 -2.07 -7.88
N ASP A 106 14.84 -2.93 -8.58
CA ASP A 106 13.49 -2.67 -9.08
C ASP A 106 12.42 -3.49 -8.34
N ASP A 107 12.75 -4.00 -7.14
CA ASP A 107 11.75 -4.66 -6.28
C ASP A 107 10.72 -3.64 -5.79
N VAL A 108 9.57 -3.63 -6.45
CA VAL A 108 8.50 -2.65 -6.26
C VAL A 108 8.02 -2.61 -4.81
N ASP A 109 7.78 -3.77 -4.20
CA ASP A 109 7.28 -3.86 -2.83
C ASP A 109 8.30 -3.28 -1.83
N THR A 110 9.57 -3.56 -2.03
CA THR A 110 10.65 -3.02 -1.20
C THR A 110 10.81 -1.51 -1.38
N LEU A 111 10.68 -0.99 -2.62
CA LEU A 111 10.72 0.44 -2.88
C LEU A 111 9.54 1.18 -2.21
N ILE A 112 8.34 0.60 -2.24
CA ILE A 112 7.16 1.15 -1.54
C ILE A 112 7.41 1.15 -0.03
N GLY A 113 7.84 0.02 0.54
CA GLY A 113 8.16 -0.10 1.96
C GLY A 113 9.24 0.90 2.41
N LYS A 114 10.29 1.08 1.57
CA LYS A 114 11.32 2.10 1.79
C LYS A 114 10.71 3.52 1.84
N GLY A 115 9.86 3.86 0.87
CA GLY A 115 9.18 5.15 0.82
C GLY A 115 8.33 5.41 2.06
N ILE A 116 7.57 4.41 2.51
CA ILE A 116 6.75 4.51 3.74
C ILE A 116 7.64 4.75 4.96
N ALA A 117 8.70 3.97 5.14
CA ALA A 117 9.63 4.12 6.26
C ALA A 117 10.35 5.47 6.24
N LEU A 118 10.73 5.98 5.06
CA LEU A 118 11.32 7.31 4.88
C LEU A 118 10.33 8.41 5.30
N ASN A 119 9.06 8.31 4.89
CA ASN A 119 8.02 9.25 5.32
C ASN A 119 7.84 9.25 6.84
N LYS A 120 7.81 8.08 7.46
CA LYS A 120 7.67 7.94 8.92
C LYS A 120 8.88 8.48 9.70
N THR A 121 10.05 8.53 9.07
CA THR A 121 11.27 9.11 9.64
C THR A 121 11.50 10.58 9.24
N GLY A 122 10.53 11.23 8.59
CA GLY A 122 10.58 12.64 8.20
C GLY A 122 11.42 12.93 6.95
N LYS A 123 11.92 11.90 6.25
CA LYS A 123 12.73 12.03 5.02
C LYS A 123 11.84 12.05 3.79
N HIS A 124 10.98 13.08 3.69
CA HIS A 124 9.90 13.12 2.70
C HIS A 124 10.39 13.21 1.24
N ASP A 125 11.47 13.94 0.96
CA ASP A 125 12.01 14.05 -0.40
C ASP A 125 12.61 12.72 -0.89
N ASP A 126 13.27 11.97 0.01
CA ASP A 126 13.75 10.62 -0.29
C ASP A 126 12.58 9.65 -0.51
N ALA A 127 11.49 9.78 0.26
CA ALA A 127 10.28 8.98 0.06
C ALA A 127 9.65 9.25 -1.31
N ILE A 128 9.53 10.53 -1.71
CA ILE A 128 9.06 10.92 -3.04
C ILE A 128 9.91 10.28 -4.12
N SER A 129 11.24 10.28 -3.94
CA SER A 129 12.17 9.67 -4.89
C SER A 129 11.95 8.16 -5.02
N ALA A 130 11.75 7.46 -3.91
CA ALA A 130 11.46 6.02 -3.90
C ALA A 130 10.14 5.69 -4.62
N TYR A 131 9.06 6.43 -4.35
CA TYR A 131 7.78 6.22 -5.04
C TYR A 131 7.85 6.55 -6.53
N LYS A 132 8.58 7.61 -6.93
CA LYS A 132 8.80 7.92 -8.34
C LYS A 132 9.60 6.83 -9.04
N GLN A 133 10.55 6.19 -8.37
CA GLN A 133 11.25 5.03 -8.93
C GLN A 133 10.26 3.89 -9.24
N VAL A 134 9.30 3.60 -8.34
CA VAL A 134 8.24 2.64 -8.63
C VAL A 134 7.42 3.06 -9.85
N LEU A 135 7.04 4.34 -9.98
CA LEU A 135 6.26 4.82 -11.12
C LEU A 135 7.03 4.78 -12.45
N ASN A 136 8.35 4.76 -12.42
CA ASN A 136 9.17 4.51 -13.62
C ASN A 136 9.10 3.04 -14.07
N ILE A 137 8.85 2.11 -13.14
CA ILE A 137 8.69 0.68 -13.43
C ILE A 137 7.24 0.39 -13.84
N ASP A 138 6.29 0.87 -13.04
CA ASP A 138 4.85 0.76 -13.28
C ASP A 138 4.17 2.13 -13.03
N SER A 139 3.94 2.87 -14.10
CA SER A 139 3.34 4.21 -14.06
C SER A 139 1.91 4.25 -13.52
N ARG A 140 1.26 3.08 -13.40
CA ARG A 140 -0.11 2.93 -12.87
C ARG A 140 -0.14 2.31 -11.48
N ASN A 141 0.98 2.19 -10.80
CA ASN A 141 1.04 1.67 -9.45
C ASN A 141 0.25 2.56 -8.47
N VAL A 142 -0.92 2.07 -8.09
CA VAL A 142 -1.90 2.84 -7.29
C VAL A 142 -1.35 3.19 -5.91
N ASP A 143 -0.62 2.27 -5.27
CA ASP A 143 -0.07 2.48 -3.93
C ASP A 143 0.99 3.60 -3.94
N SER A 144 1.84 3.64 -4.94
CA SER A 144 2.85 4.70 -5.09
C SER A 144 2.24 6.06 -5.44
N LEU A 145 1.23 6.08 -6.32
CA LEU A 145 0.49 7.31 -6.62
C LEU A 145 -0.20 7.87 -5.37
N LEU A 146 -0.86 7.01 -4.59
CA LEU A 146 -1.53 7.41 -3.35
C LEU A 146 -0.54 7.91 -2.31
N ASN A 147 0.57 7.20 -2.10
CA ASN A 147 1.60 7.61 -1.14
C ASN A 147 2.26 8.94 -1.54
N LEU A 148 2.46 9.20 -2.85
CA LEU A 148 2.91 10.51 -3.34
C LEU A 148 1.90 11.60 -3.03
N ALA A 149 0.62 11.37 -3.31
CA ALA A 149 -0.44 12.34 -2.99
C ALA A 149 -0.45 12.70 -1.50
N ILE A 150 -0.40 11.69 -0.63
CA ILE A 150 -0.35 11.88 0.83
C ILE A 150 0.91 12.65 1.25
N THR A 151 2.07 12.30 0.68
CA THR A 151 3.35 12.96 1.00
C THR A 151 3.33 14.42 0.58
N TYR A 152 2.88 14.72 -0.64
CA TYR A 152 2.75 16.10 -1.12
C TYR A 152 1.74 16.89 -0.30
N ASN A 153 0.61 16.29 0.08
CA ASN A 153 -0.39 16.93 0.94
C ASN A 153 0.20 17.26 2.33
N TYR A 154 0.96 16.35 2.92
CA TYR A 154 1.68 16.59 4.18
C TYR A 154 2.68 17.74 4.07
N LEU A 155 3.41 17.84 2.95
CA LEU A 155 4.33 18.92 2.65
C LEU A 155 3.63 20.24 2.23
N GLN A 156 2.30 20.29 2.27
CA GLN A 156 1.47 21.43 1.84
C GLN A 156 1.65 21.79 0.35
N LYS A 157 2.22 20.89 -0.45
CA LYS A 157 2.30 21.00 -1.91
C LYS A 157 0.97 20.54 -2.53
N TYR A 158 -0.09 21.30 -2.25
CA TYR A 158 -1.47 20.86 -2.51
C TYR A 158 -1.77 20.63 -4.00
N THR A 159 -1.18 21.42 -4.90
CA THR A 159 -1.36 21.24 -6.35
C THR A 159 -0.85 19.86 -6.79
N ASP A 160 0.38 19.51 -6.38
CA ASP A 160 0.96 18.19 -6.69
C ASP A 160 0.12 17.06 -6.07
N ALA A 161 -0.33 17.23 -4.82
CA ALA A 161 -1.18 16.27 -4.15
C ALA A 161 -2.47 15.99 -4.92
N ILE A 162 -3.15 17.04 -5.40
CA ILE A 162 -4.39 16.94 -6.17
C ILE A 162 -4.14 16.15 -7.47
N ASP A 163 -3.06 16.46 -8.20
CA ASP A 163 -2.71 15.79 -9.46
C ASP A 163 -2.51 14.27 -9.25
N TYR A 164 -1.87 13.86 -8.15
CA TYR A 164 -1.70 12.46 -7.84
C TYR A 164 -3.00 11.81 -7.34
N TYR A 165 -3.83 12.50 -6.56
CA TYR A 165 -5.16 12.01 -6.18
C TYR A 165 -6.05 11.80 -7.41
N ASP A 166 -6.00 12.69 -8.41
CA ASP A 166 -6.74 12.53 -9.67
C ASP A 166 -6.31 11.26 -10.40
N LYS A 167 -5.00 11.02 -10.52
CA LYS A 167 -4.47 9.79 -11.14
C LYS A 167 -4.96 8.53 -10.41
N VAL A 168 -4.99 8.54 -9.07
CA VAL A 168 -5.54 7.40 -8.31
C VAL A 168 -7.03 7.24 -8.59
N GLN A 169 -7.80 8.32 -8.62
CA GLN A 169 -9.24 8.31 -8.88
C GLN A 169 -9.59 7.78 -10.27
N ASP A 170 -8.73 8.04 -11.26
CA ASP A 170 -8.89 7.53 -12.63
C ASP A 170 -8.61 6.03 -12.74
N LEU A 171 -7.77 5.49 -11.86
CA LEU A 171 -7.40 4.09 -11.87
C LEU A 171 -8.32 3.21 -11.02
N THR A 172 -8.89 3.76 -9.96
CA THR A 172 -9.68 2.96 -9.01
C THR A 172 -10.63 3.82 -8.17
N GLN A 173 -11.76 3.21 -7.78
CA GLN A 173 -12.70 3.78 -6.80
C GLN A 173 -12.52 3.21 -5.39
N LYS A 174 -11.47 2.42 -5.16
CA LYS A 174 -11.21 1.70 -3.90
C LYS A 174 -11.07 2.63 -2.68
N PHE A 175 -10.58 3.85 -2.88
CA PHE A 175 -10.29 4.78 -1.79
C PHE A 175 -11.35 5.86 -1.68
N SER A 176 -12.33 5.64 -0.80
CA SER A 176 -13.47 6.55 -0.58
C SER A 176 -13.10 7.89 0.06
N ASN A 177 -11.91 8.00 0.65
CA ASN A 177 -11.42 9.22 1.31
C ASN A 177 -10.76 10.22 0.37
N ILE A 178 -10.41 9.84 -0.87
CA ILE A 178 -9.75 10.74 -1.83
C ILE A 178 -10.56 12.02 -2.10
N PRO A 179 -11.89 11.96 -2.34
CA PRO A 179 -12.71 13.16 -2.50
C PRO A 179 -12.56 14.15 -1.34
N PHE A 180 -12.53 13.66 -0.12
CA PHE A 180 -12.38 14.48 1.07
C PHE A 180 -10.99 15.11 1.16
N GLU A 181 -9.92 14.35 0.90
CA GLU A 181 -8.55 14.87 0.93
C GLU A 181 -8.31 15.91 -0.18
N LYS A 182 -8.84 15.68 -1.39
CA LYS A 182 -8.82 16.68 -2.47
C LYS A 182 -9.57 17.96 -2.08
N SER A 183 -10.75 17.84 -1.47
CA SER A 183 -11.52 18.99 -1.00
C SER A 183 -10.73 19.84 0.00
N LYS A 184 -10.03 19.19 0.95
CA LYS A 184 -9.17 19.88 1.90
C LYS A 184 -8.02 20.63 1.21
N ALA A 185 -7.36 19.96 0.25
CA ALA A 185 -6.27 20.56 -0.52
C ALA A 185 -6.76 21.78 -1.34
N PHE A 186 -7.91 21.69 -2.00
CA PHE A 186 -8.51 22.81 -2.72
C PHE A 186 -8.90 23.98 -1.77
N LYS A 187 -9.45 23.69 -0.58
CA LYS A 187 -9.73 24.72 0.43
C LYS A 187 -8.47 25.45 0.87
N ALA A 188 -7.36 24.72 1.08
CA ALA A 188 -6.09 25.31 1.44
C ALA A 188 -5.53 26.22 0.33
N LEU A 189 -5.87 25.95 -0.94
CA LEU A 189 -5.54 26.80 -2.09
C LEU A 189 -6.54 27.95 -2.31
N GLY A 190 -7.58 28.10 -1.47
CA GLY A 190 -8.63 29.10 -1.63
C GLY A 190 -9.61 28.82 -2.78
N LYS A 191 -9.59 27.61 -3.37
CA LYS A 191 -10.44 27.20 -4.49
C LYS A 191 -11.74 26.57 -4.00
N THR A 192 -12.69 27.41 -3.57
CA THR A 192 -13.92 26.94 -2.89
C THR A 192 -14.83 26.09 -3.76
N ASP A 193 -15.00 26.46 -5.04
CA ASP A 193 -15.83 25.71 -5.99
C ASP A 193 -15.24 24.34 -6.28
N ASP A 194 -13.92 24.27 -6.53
CA ASP A 194 -13.21 23.01 -6.72
C ASP A 194 -13.27 22.13 -5.46
N ALA A 195 -13.17 22.75 -4.29
CA ALA A 195 -13.29 22.03 -3.01
C ALA A 195 -14.69 21.43 -2.81
N PHE A 196 -15.76 22.18 -3.19
CA PHE A 196 -17.12 21.68 -3.15
C PHE A 196 -17.29 20.48 -4.10
N LEU A 197 -16.89 20.61 -5.37
CA LEU A 197 -17.02 19.55 -6.38
C LEU A 197 -16.18 18.32 -6.02
N ALA A 198 -14.96 18.51 -5.52
CA ALA A 198 -14.11 17.41 -5.05
C ALA A 198 -14.76 16.65 -3.91
N ALA A 199 -15.39 17.32 -2.93
CA ALA A 199 -16.11 16.67 -1.83
C ALA A 199 -17.27 15.78 -2.31
N GLN A 200 -17.87 16.11 -3.48
CA GLN A 200 -18.90 15.32 -4.12
C GLN A 200 -18.34 14.15 -4.95
N GLY A 201 -17.01 13.95 -4.99
CA GLY A 201 -16.36 12.94 -5.79
C GLY A 201 -16.27 13.27 -7.29
N ILE A 202 -16.56 14.51 -7.68
CA ILE A 202 -16.57 14.95 -9.07
C ILE A 202 -15.13 14.95 -9.62
N ARG A 203 -14.95 14.36 -10.81
CA ARG A 203 -13.67 14.32 -11.51
C ARG A 203 -13.37 15.64 -12.20
N LEU A 204 -12.09 15.87 -12.50
CA LEU A 204 -11.62 17.16 -13.04
C LEU A 204 -12.38 17.60 -14.29
N GLN A 205 -12.53 16.77 -15.30
CA GLN A 205 -13.23 17.11 -16.55
C GLN A 205 -14.69 17.50 -16.32
N GLU A 206 -15.37 16.79 -15.44
CA GLU A 206 -16.75 17.09 -15.07
C GLU A 206 -16.85 18.39 -14.27
N ALA A 207 -15.90 18.61 -13.36
CA ALA A 207 -15.81 19.85 -12.58
C ALA A 207 -15.66 21.08 -13.49
N GLU A 208 -14.79 21.02 -14.50
CA GLU A 208 -14.61 22.09 -15.47
C GLU A 208 -15.90 22.37 -16.26
N SER A 209 -16.60 21.31 -16.68
CA SER A 209 -17.90 21.43 -17.37
C SER A 209 -18.95 22.12 -16.49
N ILE A 210 -19.05 21.76 -15.21
CA ILE A 210 -19.99 22.37 -14.27
C ILE A 210 -19.65 23.85 -14.04
N LYS A 211 -18.39 24.20 -13.87
CA LYS A 211 -17.93 25.58 -13.68
C LYS A 211 -18.21 26.44 -14.93
N ALA A 212 -17.94 25.90 -16.13
CA ALA A 212 -18.26 26.59 -17.38
C ALA A 212 -19.76 26.85 -17.52
N ASN A 213 -20.62 25.89 -17.21
CA ASN A 213 -22.07 26.07 -17.23
C ASN A 213 -22.56 27.08 -16.19
N ALA A 214 -21.98 27.09 -15.00
CA ALA A 214 -22.29 28.06 -13.96
C ALA A 214 -21.99 29.49 -14.42
N LYS A 215 -20.83 29.69 -15.05
CA LYS A 215 -20.43 30.96 -15.63
C LYS A 215 -21.39 31.42 -16.75
N LEU A 216 -21.74 30.53 -17.67
CA LEU A 216 -22.66 30.81 -18.77
C LEU A 216 -24.07 31.17 -18.29
N LYS A 217 -24.55 30.55 -17.24
CA LYS A 217 -25.89 30.78 -16.66
C LYS A 217 -25.91 31.88 -15.59
N ASN A 218 -24.80 32.51 -15.31
CA ASN A 218 -24.62 33.44 -14.20
C ASN A 218 -25.18 32.90 -12.88
N SER A 219 -24.83 31.64 -12.56
CA SER A 219 -25.31 30.87 -11.42
C SER A 219 -24.15 30.36 -10.58
N SER A 220 -24.43 29.92 -9.35
CA SER A 220 -23.40 29.27 -8.53
C SER A 220 -23.07 27.86 -9.04
N VAL A 221 -21.83 27.43 -8.82
CA VAL A 221 -21.38 26.07 -9.14
C VAL A 221 -22.21 25.02 -8.38
N GLN A 222 -22.52 25.28 -7.12
CA GLN A 222 -23.37 24.42 -6.31
C GLN A 222 -24.76 24.23 -6.93
N HIS A 223 -25.41 25.29 -7.33
CA HIS A 223 -26.74 25.24 -7.95
C HIS A 223 -26.75 24.46 -9.26
N VAL A 224 -25.74 24.67 -10.13
CA VAL A 224 -25.62 23.90 -11.39
C VAL A 224 -25.38 22.42 -11.11
N TYR A 225 -24.56 22.06 -10.12
CA TYR A 225 -24.34 20.70 -9.70
C TYR A 225 -25.63 20.03 -9.19
N GLU A 226 -26.38 20.69 -8.31
CA GLU A 226 -27.61 20.21 -7.75
C GLU A 226 -28.69 19.96 -8.81
N LEU A 227 -28.83 20.90 -9.77
CA LEU A 227 -29.72 20.71 -10.91
C LEU A 227 -29.33 19.49 -11.77
N LYS A 228 -28.05 19.36 -12.10
CA LYS A 228 -27.57 18.20 -12.86
C LYS A 228 -27.92 16.90 -12.15
N ARG A 229 -27.62 16.80 -10.87
CA ARG A 229 -27.92 15.61 -10.05
C ARG A 229 -29.43 15.31 -9.99
N PHE A 230 -30.26 16.34 -9.89
CA PHE A 230 -31.72 16.18 -9.91
C PHE A 230 -32.20 15.56 -11.23
N TYR A 231 -31.72 16.03 -12.38
CA TYR A 231 -32.08 15.48 -13.69
C TYR A 231 -31.59 14.04 -13.88
N GLU A 232 -30.39 13.69 -13.40
CA GLU A 232 -29.87 12.34 -13.46
C GLU A 232 -30.71 11.35 -12.64
N LEU A 233 -31.11 11.73 -11.43
CA LEU A 233 -31.97 10.92 -10.57
C LEU A 233 -33.39 10.77 -11.13
N SER A 234 -33.95 11.79 -11.80
CA SER A 234 -35.26 11.70 -12.45
C SER A 234 -35.26 10.69 -13.59
N ARG A 235 -34.20 10.70 -14.43
CA ARG A 235 -34.04 9.74 -15.54
C ARG A 235 -33.91 8.29 -15.09
N LEU A 236 -33.25 8.05 -13.94
CA LEU A 236 -33.12 6.70 -13.38
C LEU A 236 -34.49 6.16 -12.91
N LYS A 237 -35.34 7.01 -12.33
CA LYS A 237 -36.69 6.61 -11.91
C LYS A 237 -37.62 6.29 -13.08
N ASP A 238 -37.48 7.00 -14.19
CA ASP A 238 -38.30 6.76 -15.39
C ASP A 238 -37.92 5.44 -16.07
N ASN A 239 -36.64 5.03 -16.02
CA ASN A 239 -36.16 3.76 -16.58
C ASN A 239 -36.44 2.53 -15.70
N ASP A 240 -36.68 2.68 -14.40
CA ASP A 240 -37.09 1.60 -13.48
C ASP A 240 -38.61 1.34 -13.49
N SER A 241 -39.36 2.11 -14.28
CA SER A 241 -40.84 2.05 -14.35
C SER A 241 -41.35 1.36 -15.64
N ASP A 242 -40.46 0.91 -16.51
CA ASP A 242 -40.70 0.11 -17.73
C ASP A 242 -40.24 -1.35 -17.50
#